data_001d97305e075f426909dc9bb5b3806a
#
_entry.id   001d97305e075f426909dc9bb5b3806a
#
_cell.length_a   1.000
_cell.length_b   1.000
_cell.length_c   1.000
_cell.angle_alpha   90.00
_cell.angle_beta   90.00
_cell.angle_gamma   90.00
#
_symmetry.space_group_name_H-M   'P 1'
#
loop_
_entity.id
_entity.type
_entity.pdbx_description
1 polymer ?
#
loop_
_entity_poly.entity_id
_entity_poly.type
_entity_poly.pdbx_seq_one_letter_code
_entity_poly.pdbx_strand_id
1 'polypeptide(L)'
;MSASRRSGITDELGPEEPEPAREGGDGSDLLAALLDGMDAALCAFDADGVVTHWNREAERILGWTAAEAVGRAGFAGWAVRSADAEEVEARLMSAMDAPGRQVNEFALLTKDGGRVLVRTQSAAVHGPDGKPAGVYCAFSEVHAQIDLERSIALSEALLEDASWGVVLVDADLRPAVVNAHAARALGAGRTAVLGRPLGELLTQGAEELESALTHVLAEGAPPAPAELWVSVRTPEGERRRCWRSGFVRLASPLAEEPVPLGVGWMFQDVTEARQGEQEASLLRFRAQQLHRAARAAAECEDPAEAVTVHLDFALAGFADHALIDRVAEGTADGTARVRLVRIAATPSGSPGPSRLAGQAGLPVRYGDGHPAVQCVERCGSVRASAGAAGAEAARTWALSRQWPADTVHALCAVLRSRGRTLGAVTFLRGAGRNPFERADAMYAEDVATHIATALDLANLAPDDH
;
A
#
# COMPACT_ATOMS: atom_id res chain seq x y z
N MET A 1 -70.93 36.64 -2.43
CA MET A 1 -71.75 37.85 -2.56
C MET A 1 -71.48 38.45 -3.89
N SER A 2 -72.51 38.42 -4.64
CA SER A 2 -73.08 39.40 -5.56
C SER A 2 -72.36 39.55 -6.92
N ALA A 3 -72.89 38.93 -7.90
CA ALA A 3 -74.05 39.33 -8.77
C ALA A 3 -73.66 40.49 -9.66
N SER A 4 -73.66 40.34 -10.92
CA SER A 4 -74.75 40.29 -11.92
C SER A 4 -74.66 41.47 -12.89
N ARG A 5 -74.75 41.27 -14.14
CA ARG A 5 -75.76 41.57 -15.20
C ARG A 5 -75.05 41.90 -16.51
N ARG A 6 -75.27 41.11 -17.51
CA ARG A 6 -76.24 41.20 -18.66
C ARG A 6 -76.34 42.53 -19.37
N SER A 7 -76.07 42.44 -20.66
CA SER A 7 -76.88 42.87 -21.83
C SER A 7 -75.97 42.88 -23.06
N GLY A 8 -76.07 42.21 -24.12
CA GLY A 8 -77.15 41.83 -24.98
C GLY A 8 -77.28 42.87 -26.09
N ILE A 9 -76.74 42.58 -27.30
CA ILE A 9 -77.31 43.00 -28.58
C ILE A 9 -76.79 42.03 -29.66
N THR A 10 -77.69 41.40 -30.31
CA THR A 10 -77.68 40.66 -31.57
C THR A 10 -77.36 41.63 -32.72
N ASP A 11 -76.53 41.19 -33.65
CA ASP A 11 -76.82 41.44 -35.07
C ASP A 11 -76.17 40.41 -35.99
N GLU A 12 -76.82 40.22 -37.07
CA GLU A 12 -76.89 39.15 -38.02
C GLU A 12 -75.70 39.06 -39.01
N LEU A 13 -75.45 37.80 -39.40
CA LEU A 13 -75.39 37.22 -40.73
C LEU A 13 -74.18 37.44 -41.67
N GLY A 14 -73.74 36.27 -42.07
CA GLY A 14 -73.15 35.96 -43.36
C GLY A 14 -72.46 34.64 -43.35
N PRO A 15 -72.76 33.65 -44.20
CA PRO A 15 -72.03 32.40 -44.24
C PRO A 15 -70.69 32.61 -44.92
N GLU A 16 -69.60 32.59 -44.16
CA GLU A 16 -68.26 32.46 -44.71
C GLU A 16 -68.00 30.97 -45.06
N GLU A 17 -67.64 30.78 -46.33
CA GLU A 17 -67.14 29.50 -46.86
C GLU A 17 -65.94 28.99 -46.04
N PRO A 18 -65.80 27.66 -45.80
CA PRO A 18 -64.65 27.13 -45.10
C PRO A 18 -63.42 27.22 -45.99
N GLU A 19 -62.41 27.97 -45.52
CA GLU A 19 -61.04 27.85 -46.08
C GLU A 19 -60.57 26.45 -45.98
N PRO A 20 -59.85 25.91 -46.98
CA PRO A 20 -59.27 24.55 -46.90
C PRO A 20 -58.22 24.49 -45.79
N ALA A 21 -58.42 23.53 -44.89
CA ALA A 21 -57.49 23.18 -43.84
C ALA A 21 -56.07 23.00 -44.42
N ARG A 22 -55.11 23.76 -43.91
CA ARG A 22 -53.69 23.50 -44.08
C ARG A 22 -53.32 22.25 -43.26
N GLU A 23 -53.60 21.07 -43.79
CA GLU A 23 -53.02 19.82 -43.35
C GLU A 23 -51.62 19.73 -43.90
N GLY A 24 -50.60 20.00 -43.10
CA GLY A 24 -49.18 19.77 -43.48
C GLY A 24 -48.13 20.28 -42.52
N GLY A 25 -48.49 21.15 -41.54
CA GLY A 25 -47.48 21.82 -40.69
C GLY A 25 -47.10 21.05 -39.40
N ASP A 26 -48.03 20.32 -38.82
CA ASP A 26 -47.87 19.84 -37.43
C ASP A 26 -46.99 18.58 -37.31
N GLY A 27 -46.97 17.72 -38.33
CA GLY A 27 -46.15 16.50 -38.33
C GLY A 27 -44.66 16.75 -38.66
N SER A 28 -44.39 17.77 -39.46
CA SER A 28 -43.03 18.18 -39.84
C SER A 28 -42.30 18.84 -38.67
N ASP A 29 -42.99 19.70 -37.92
CA ASP A 29 -42.41 20.38 -36.77
C ASP A 29 -42.13 19.46 -35.60
N LEU A 30 -42.99 18.45 -35.39
CA LEU A 30 -42.78 17.42 -34.34
C LEU A 30 -41.57 16.51 -34.69
N LEU A 31 -41.41 16.15 -35.98
CA LEU A 31 -40.28 15.34 -36.41
C LEU A 31 -38.95 16.10 -36.30
N ALA A 32 -38.95 17.37 -36.65
CA ALA A 32 -37.79 18.26 -36.49
C ALA A 32 -37.40 18.37 -35.00
N ALA A 33 -38.40 18.59 -34.12
CA ALA A 33 -38.18 18.69 -32.69
C ALA A 33 -37.66 17.38 -32.09
N LEU A 34 -38.11 16.21 -32.57
CA LEU A 34 -37.58 14.89 -32.15
C LEU A 34 -36.11 14.70 -32.59
N LEU A 35 -35.79 15.10 -33.83
CA LEU A 35 -34.41 14.99 -34.32
C LEU A 35 -33.46 15.95 -33.59
N ASP A 36 -33.93 17.13 -33.21
CA ASP A 36 -33.14 18.09 -32.41
C ASP A 36 -32.98 17.68 -30.93
N GLY A 37 -33.89 16.87 -30.43
CA GLY A 37 -33.82 16.33 -29.06
C GLY A 37 -32.95 15.09 -28.90
N MET A 38 -32.30 14.59 -29.96
CA MET A 38 -31.44 13.42 -29.91
C MET A 38 -30.01 13.81 -29.57
N ASP A 39 -29.37 13.04 -28.68
CA ASP A 39 -27.96 13.21 -28.28
C ASP A 39 -26.95 12.74 -29.37
N ALA A 40 -27.42 12.32 -30.54
CA ALA A 40 -26.60 11.92 -31.68
C ALA A 40 -26.67 12.96 -32.78
N ALA A 41 -25.53 13.32 -33.35
CA ALA A 41 -25.51 14.15 -34.54
C ALA A 41 -26.15 13.41 -35.72
N LEU A 42 -27.09 14.08 -36.40
CA LEU A 42 -27.84 13.53 -37.52
C LEU A 42 -27.78 14.45 -38.72
N CYS A 43 -27.50 13.89 -39.86
CA CYS A 43 -27.71 14.51 -41.16
C CYS A 43 -28.40 13.54 -42.13
N ALA A 44 -29.10 14.07 -43.12
CA ALA A 44 -29.67 13.28 -44.19
C ALA A 44 -29.37 13.93 -45.55
N PHE A 45 -29.24 13.07 -46.55
CA PHE A 45 -28.99 13.40 -47.94
C PHE A 45 -30.09 12.84 -48.80
N ASP A 46 -30.47 13.56 -49.85
CA ASP A 46 -31.34 13.03 -50.89
C ASP A 46 -30.58 12.09 -51.85
N ALA A 47 -31.26 11.57 -52.90
CA ALA A 47 -30.68 10.66 -53.88
C ALA A 47 -29.55 11.31 -54.73
N ASP A 48 -29.48 12.60 -54.79
CA ASP A 48 -28.45 13.41 -55.47
C ASP A 48 -27.31 13.83 -54.54
N GLY A 49 -27.34 13.38 -53.26
CA GLY A 49 -26.32 13.69 -52.26
C GLY A 49 -26.43 15.10 -51.66
N VAL A 50 -27.59 15.79 -51.82
CA VAL A 50 -27.81 17.08 -51.23
C VAL A 50 -28.27 16.95 -49.79
N VAL A 51 -27.69 17.71 -48.88
CA VAL A 51 -28.08 17.73 -47.45
C VAL A 51 -29.53 18.24 -47.30
N THR A 52 -30.38 17.37 -46.75
CA THR A 52 -31.81 17.69 -46.53
C THR A 52 -32.14 17.98 -45.07
N HIS A 53 -31.40 17.36 -44.15
CA HIS A 53 -31.60 17.54 -42.70
C HIS A 53 -30.26 17.65 -41.99
N TRP A 54 -30.26 18.47 -40.92
CA TRP A 54 -29.09 18.78 -40.11
C TRP A 54 -29.58 19.13 -38.71
N ASN A 55 -29.33 18.29 -37.69
CA ASN A 55 -29.85 18.53 -36.37
C ASN A 55 -28.89 19.38 -35.51
N ARG A 56 -29.38 19.79 -34.34
CA ARG A 56 -28.64 20.64 -33.39
C ARG A 56 -27.32 20.03 -32.93
N GLU A 57 -27.25 18.72 -32.78
CA GLU A 57 -26.02 18.03 -32.33
C GLU A 57 -24.96 18.04 -33.45
N ALA A 58 -25.37 17.92 -34.73
CA ALA A 58 -24.50 18.12 -35.89
C ALA A 58 -23.93 19.54 -35.96
N GLU A 59 -24.77 20.54 -35.64
CA GLU A 59 -24.33 21.95 -35.49
C GLU A 59 -23.28 22.09 -34.40
N ARG A 60 -23.50 21.45 -33.23
CA ARG A 60 -22.58 21.49 -32.09
C ARG A 60 -21.21 20.90 -32.40
N ILE A 61 -21.18 19.74 -33.07
CA ILE A 61 -19.91 19.02 -33.36
C ILE A 61 -19.14 19.73 -34.48
N LEU A 62 -19.82 20.18 -35.55
CA LEU A 62 -19.16 20.67 -36.75
C LEU A 62 -19.18 22.22 -36.86
N GLY A 63 -20.00 22.90 -36.07
CA GLY A 63 -20.05 24.35 -36.05
C GLY A 63 -20.85 24.99 -37.21
N TRP A 64 -21.38 24.19 -38.16
CA TRP A 64 -22.21 24.64 -39.26
C TRP A 64 -23.66 24.58 -38.82
N THR A 65 -24.41 25.68 -39.01
CA THR A 65 -25.84 25.71 -38.71
C THR A 65 -26.65 24.96 -39.76
N ALA A 66 -27.88 24.51 -39.43
CA ALA A 66 -28.76 23.86 -40.38
C ALA A 66 -29.03 24.79 -41.60
N ALA A 67 -29.19 26.08 -41.39
CA ALA A 67 -29.37 27.04 -42.46
C ALA A 67 -28.17 27.14 -43.42
N GLU A 68 -26.98 26.83 -42.96
CA GLU A 68 -25.76 26.83 -43.77
C GLU A 68 -25.48 25.46 -44.41
N ALA A 69 -25.90 24.35 -43.79
CA ALA A 69 -25.64 23.01 -44.25
C ALA A 69 -26.68 22.46 -45.22
N VAL A 70 -27.97 22.68 -44.95
CA VAL A 70 -29.07 22.18 -45.77
C VAL A 70 -29.04 22.86 -47.16
N GLY A 71 -29.23 22.04 -48.19
CA GLY A 71 -29.17 22.47 -49.58
C GLY A 71 -27.78 22.43 -50.22
N ARG A 72 -26.72 22.08 -49.45
CA ARG A 72 -25.37 21.87 -50.01
C ARG A 72 -25.26 20.47 -50.60
N ALA A 73 -24.55 20.33 -51.72
CA ALA A 73 -24.22 19.06 -52.32
C ALA A 73 -23.00 18.44 -51.58
N GLY A 74 -23.16 17.26 -51.00
CA GLY A 74 -22.14 16.52 -50.32
C GLY A 74 -21.46 17.27 -49.15
N PHE A 75 -20.28 16.84 -48.79
CA PHE A 75 -19.42 17.46 -47.81
C PHE A 75 -18.21 18.19 -48.40
N ALA A 76 -18.05 18.14 -49.72
CA ALA A 76 -16.88 18.64 -50.44
C ALA A 76 -16.68 20.14 -50.24
N GLY A 77 -15.48 20.56 -49.82
CA GLY A 77 -15.08 21.93 -49.75
C GLY A 77 -15.60 22.76 -48.56
N TRP A 78 -16.40 22.14 -47.67
CA TRP A 78 -16.86 22.78 -46.43
C TRP A 78 -16.76 21.85 -45.19
N ALA A 79 -17.24 20.62 -45.23
CA ALA A 79 -17.19 19.70 -44.11
C ALA A 79 -16.17 18.56 -44.31
N VAL A 80 -15.57 18.45 -45.50
CA VAL A 80 -14.49 17.49 -45.80
C VAL A 80 -13.45 18.18 -46.68
N ARG A 81 -12.16 17.80 -46.54
CA ARG A 81 -11.11 18.27 -47.44
C ARG A 81 -11.42 17.83 -48.86
N SER A 82 -11.15 18.66 -49.84
CA SER A 82 -11.43 18.38 -51.25
C SER A 82 -10.75 17.08 -51.75
N ALA A 83 -9.60 16.74 -51.17
CA ALA A 83 -8.89 15.49 -51.50
C ALA A 83 -9.59 14.21 -51.01
N ASP A 84 -10.37 14.32 -49.92
CA ASP A 84 -11.02 13.16 -49.28
C ASP A 84 -12.53 13.13 -49.60
N ALA A 85 -13.04 14.15 -50.33
CA ALA A 85 -14.46 14.38 -50.51
C ALA A 85 -15.14 13.27 -51.33
N GLU A 86 -14.52 12.86 -52.41
CA GLU A 86 -15.03 11.79 -53.32
C GLU A 86 -15.14 10.43 -52.61
N GLU A 87 -14.16 10.09 -51.80
CA GLU A 87 -14.15 8.86 -51.01
C GLU A 87 -15.22 8.87 -49.90
N VAL A 88 -15.36 9.97 -49.19
CA VAL A 88 -16.35 10.13 -48.08
C VAL A 88 -17.76 10.07 -48.64
N GLU A 89 -18.01 10.79 -49.76
CA GLU A 89 -19.32 10.83 -50.41
C GLU A 89 -19.70 9.46 -50.99
N ALA A 90 -18.77 8.78 -51.69
CA ALA A 90 -18.98 7.41 -52.19
C ALA A 90 -19.33 6.43 -51.06
N ARG A 91 -18.63 6.50 -49.92
CA ARG A 91 -18.92 5.64 -48.79
C ARG A 91 -20.26 5.92 -48.12
N LEU A 92 -20.65 7.20 -47.97
CA LEU A 92 -21.97 7.59 -47.43
C LEU A 92 -23.10 7.15 -48.36
N MET A 93 -22.99 7.44 -49.68
CA MET A 93 -24.02 7.15 -50.66
C MET A 93 -24.13 5.63 -50.95
N SER A 94 -23.07 4.86 -50.74
CA SER A 94 -23.13 3.37 -50.86
C SER A 94 -24.15 2.74 -49.91
N ALA A 95 -24.56 3.43 -48.86
CA ALA A 95 -25.61 3.00 -47.95
C ALA A 95 -27.01 2.93 -48.61
N MET A 96 -27.22 3.57 -49.75
CA MET A 96 -28.47 3.43 -50.53
C MET A 96 -28.65 2.06 -51.14
N ASP A 97 -27.55 1.44 -51.58
CA ASP A 97 -27.55 0.16 -52.26
C ASP A 97 -27.28 -1.04 -51.33
N ALA A 98 -26.84 -0.76 -50.08
CA ALA A 98 -26.47 -1.77 -49.15
C ALA A 98 -27.60 -2.10 -48.16
N PRO A 99 -27.88 -3.40 -47.90
CA PRO A 99 -28.85 -3.79 -46.87
C PRO A 99 -28.33 -3.49 -45.49
N GLY A 100 -29.16 -2.82 -44.65
CA GLY A 100 -28.86 -2.55 -43.27
C GLY A 100 -28.02 -1.27 -43.05
N ARG A 101 -27.46 -1.15 -41.85
CA ARG A 101 -26.65 0.01 -41.45
C ARG A 101 -25.20 -0.20 -41.85
N GLN A 102 -24.60 0.81 -42.47
CA GLN A 102 -23.16 0.87 -42.76
C GLN A 102 -22.46 1.70 -41.72
N VAL A 103 -21.32 1.19 -41.21
CA VAL A 103 -20.50 1.89 -40.23
C VAL A 103 -19.19 2.30 -40.89
N ASN A 104 -18.88 3.59 -40.85
CA ASN A 104 -17.66 4.15 -41.42
C ASN A 104 -17.03 5.11 -40.44
N GLU A 105 -15.71 5.29 -40.52
CA GLU A 105 -14.96 6.31 -39.78
C GLU A 105 -14.24 7.21 -40.77
N PHE A 106 -14.42 8.51 -40.64
CA PHE A 106 -13.71 9.51 -41.44
C PHE A 106 -13.59 10.85 -40.70
N ALA A 107 -12.68 11.67 -41.18
CA ALA A 107 -12.45 12.95 -40.58
C ALA A 107 -13.29 14.04 -41.29
N LEU A 108 -14.10 14.76 -40.51
CA LEU A 108 -14.81 15.93 -40.93
C LEU A 108 -14.08 17.21 -40.54
N LEU A 109 -14.38 18.32 -41.25
CA LEU A 109 -13.88 19.67 -40.93
C LEU A 109 -14.95 20.46 -40.20
N THR A 110 -14.53 21.05 -39.10
CA THR A 110 -15.36 22.04 -38.42
C THR A 110 -15.32 23.39 -39.13
N LYS A 111 -16.31 24.25 -38.88
CA LYS A 111 -16.41 25.56 -39.52
C LYS A 111 -15.20 26.49 -39.22
N ASP A 112 -14.56 26.33 -38.08
CA ASP A 112 -13.34 27.02 -37.71
C ASP A 112 -12.05 26.45 -38.31
N GLY A 113 -12.18 25.41 -39.14
CA GLY A 113 -11.07 24.73 -39.83
C GLY A 113 -10.41 23.61 -39.01
N GLY A 114 -10.94 23.25 -37.83
CA GLY A 114 -10.55 22.12 -37.06
C GLY A 114 -10.86 20.80 -37.77
N ARG A 115 -10.27 19.70 -37.30
CA ARG A 115 -10.50 18.36 -37.81
C ARG A 115 -11.06 17.47 -36.71
N VAL A 116 -12.24 16.88 -36.97
CA VAL A 116 -12.91 15.96 -36.03
C VAL A 116 -13.01 14.59 -36.69
N LEU A 117 -12.52 13.54 -36.00
CA LEU A 117 -12.75 12.17 -36.43
C LEU A 117 -14.12 11.74 -35.92
N VAL A 118 -14.95 11.27 -36.84
CA VAL A 118 -16.31 10.81 -36.52
C VAL A 118 -16.50 9.35 -36.94
N ARG A 119 -17.26 8.62 -36.14
CA ARG A 119 -17.82 7.33 -36.50
C ARG A 119 -19.25 7.55 -36.94
N THR A 120 -19.57 7.10 -38.16
CA THR A 120 -20.87 7.27 -38.75
C THR A 120 -21.62 5.95 -38.87
N GLN A 121 -22.93 6.02 -38.75
CA GLN A 121 -23.85 4.92 -39.07
C GLN A 121 -24.83 5.46 -40.11
N SER A 122 -24.75 4.91 -41.33
CA SER A 122 -25.57 5.36 -42.46
C SER A 122 -26.52 4.25 -42.89
N ALA A 123 -27.71 4.58 -43.32
CA ALA A 123 -28.65 3.65 -43.97
C ALA A 123 -29.57 4.38 -44.94
N ALA A 124 -30.13 3.64 -45.88
CA ALA A 124 -31.07 4.14 -46.87
C ALA A 124 -32.39 4.62 -46.25
N VAL A 125 -32.89 5.76 -46.72
CA VAL A 125 -34.26 6.21 -46.48
C VAL A 125 -35.07 5.84 -47.73
N HIS A 126 -36.19 5.17 -47.52
CA HIS A 126 -37.04 4.73 -48.63
C HIS A 126 -38.25 5.65 -48.78
N GLY A 127 -38.56 6.02 -49.98
CA GLY A 127 -39.78 6.80 -50.35
C GLY A 127 -41.05 5.97 -50.24
N PRO A 128 -42.21 6.59 -50.46
CA PRO A 128 -43.51 5.90 -50.44
C PRO A 128 -43.65 4.79 -51.49
N ASP A 129 -42.83 4.82 -52.53
CA ASP A 129 -42.76 3.84 -53.61
C ASP A 129 -41.82 2.66 -53.28
N GLY A 130 -41.23 2.65 -52.10
CA GLY A 130 -40.28 1.60 -51.63
C GLY A 130 -38.90 1.72 -52.25
N LYS A 131 -38.61 2.76 -53.04
CA LYS A 131 -37.26 2.96 -53.61
C LYS A 131 -36.42 3.83 -52.66
N PRO A 132 -35.09 3.65 -52.70
CA PRO A 132 -34.19 4.53 -51.94
C PRO A 132 -34.39 5.97 -52.35
N ALA A 133 -34.71 6.86 -51.41
CA ALA A 133 -34.92 8.29 -51.64
C ALA A 133 -33.76 9.13 -51.10
N GLY A 134 -32.83 8.48 -50.40
CA GLY A 134 -31.69 9.15 -49.78
C GLY A 134 -31.01 8.32 -48.73
N VAL A 135 -30.13 8.97 -47.97
CA VAL A 135 -29.33 8.33 -46.88
C VAL A 135 -29.49 9.21 -45.63
N TYR A 136 -29.79 8.58 -44.49
CA TYR A 136 -29.53 9.24 -43.22
C TYR A 136 -28.18 8.80 -42.65
N CYS A 137 -27.52 9.68 -41.97
CA CYS A 137 -26.23 9.43 -41.30
C CYS A 137 -26.28 9.94 -39.88
N ALA A 138 -26.17 9.04 -38.92
CA ALA A 138 -25.91 9.39 -37.53
C ALA A 138 -24.41 9.33 -37.28
N PHE A 139 -23.83 10.30 -36.60
CA PHE A 139 -22.40 10.31 -36.30
C PHE A 139 -22.12 10.81 -34.89
N SER A 140 -21.01 10.33 -34.34
CA SER A 140 -20.48 10.73 -33.06
C SER A 140 -18.98 10.96 -33.15
N GLU A 141 -18.48 11.81 -32.29
CA GLU A 141 -17.06 12.12 -32.18
C GLU A 141 -16.28 10.94 -31.61
N VAL A 142 -15.30 10.44 -32.36
CA VAL A 142 -14.51 9.27 -31.94
C VAL A 142 -13.57 9.62 -30.80
N HIS A 143 -13.09 10.86 -30.73
CA HIS A 143 -12.19 11.31 -29.64
C HIS A 143 -12.84 11.18 -28.27
N ALA A 144 -14.09 11.59 -28.10
CA ALA A 144 -14.81 11.47 -26.85
C ALA A 144 -14.94 9.99 -26.39
N GLN A 145 -15.19 9.09 -27.32
CA GLN A 145 -15.27 7.66 -27.03
C GLN A 145 -13.90 7.09 -26.67
N ILE A 146 -12.83 7.44 -27.41
CA ILE A 146 -11.46 7.00 -27.11
C ILE A 146 -11.00 7.52 -25.76
N ASP A 147 -11.31 8.75 -25.41
CA ASP A 147 -10.96 9.34 -24.12
C ASP A 147 -11.71 8.67 -22.97
N LEU A 148 -12.98 8.31 -23.18
CA LEU A 148 -13.75 7.50 -22.22
C LEU A 148 -13.14 6.08 -22.07
N GLU A 149 -12.85 5.41 -23.19
CA GLU A 149 -12.21 4.08 -23.16
C GLU A 149 -10.83 4.12 -22.50
N ARG A 150 -10.03 5.17 -22.76
CA ARG A 150 -8.75 5.39 -22.08
C ARG A 150 -8.92 5.62 -20.58
N SER A 151 -9.93 6.42 -20.20
CA SER A 151 -10.24 6.69 -18.80
C SER A 151 -10.67 5.42 -18.05
N ILE A 152 -11.49 4.60 -18.67
CA ILE A 152 -11.91 3.31 -18.13
C ILE A 152 -10.70 2.37 -18.01
N ALA A 153 -9.92 2.21 -19.09
CA ALA A 153 -8.74 1.35 -19.10
C ALA A 153 -7.69 1.81 -18.07
N LEU A 154 -7.47 3.12 -17.94
CA LEU A 154 -6.59 3.68 -16.92
C LEU A 154 -7.11 3.39 -15.51
N SER A 155 -8.41 3.55 -15.28
CA SER A 155 -9.03 3.26 -13.99
C SER A 155 -8.91 1.78 -13.62
N GLU A 156 -9.15 0.88 -14.60
CA GLU A 156 -8.95 -0.55 -14.41
C GLU A 156 -7.49 -0.91 -14.12
N ALA A 157 -6.55 -0.36 -14.91
CA ALA A 157 -5.12 -0.60 -14.70
C ALA A 157 -4.63 -0.08 -13.34
N LEU A 158 -5.04 1.11 -12.93
CA LEU A 158 -4.70 1.67 -11.62
C LEU A 158 -5.30 0.85 -10.47
N LEU A 159 -6.49 0.30 -10.65
CA LEU A 159 -7.15 -0.50 -9.62
C LEU A 159 -6.59 -1.93 -9.60
N GLU A 160 -6.49 -2.61 -10.75
CA GLU A 160 -6.19 -4.05 -10.81
C GLU A 160 -4.70 -4.38 -10.83
N ASP A 161 -3.91 -3.65 -11.61
CA ASP A 161 -2.49 -3.92 -11.84
C ASP A 161 -1.58 -3.14 -10.89
N ALA A 162 -2.16 -2.30 -10.02
CA ALA A 162 -1.39 -1.57 -9.03
C ALA A 162 -0.63 -2.53 -8.12
N SER A 163 0.65 -2.24 -7.88
CA SER A 163 1.49 -2.93 -6.89
C SER A 163 1.12 -2.56 -5.43
N TRP A 164 0.08 -1.76 -5.26
CA TRP A 164 -0.48 -1.30 -3.99
C TRP A 164 -1.81 -1.96 -3.74
N GLY A 165 -2.12 -2.23 -2.48
CA GLY A 165 -3.48 -2.56 -2.07
C GLY A 165 -4.37 -1.34 -2.21
N VAL A 166 -5.47 -1.48 -2.95
CA VAL A 166 -6.49 -0.43 -3.11
C VAL A 166 -7.82 -1.00 -2.65
N VAL A 167 -8.44 -0.31 -1.70
CA VAL A 167 -9.75 -0.62 -1.15
C VAL A 167 -10.58 0.66 -1.14
N LEU A 168 -11.76 0.62 -1.75
CA LEU A 168 -12.75 1.67 -1.57
C LEU A 168 -13.70 1.22 -0.47
N VAL A 169 -13.77 1.99 0.59
CA VAL A 169 -14.73 1.78 1.70
C VAL A 169 -15.88 2.76 1.58
N ASP A 170 -17.07 2.28 1.84
CA ASP A 170 -18.29 3.10 1.87
C ASP A 170 -18.39 3.95 3.15
N ALA A 171 -19.51 4.65 3.31
CA ALA A 171 -19.76 5.49 4.49
C ALA A 171 -19.89 4.69 5.79
N ASP A 172 -20.20 3.39 5.72
CA ASP A 172 -20.30 2.47 6.85
C ASP A 172 -18.97 1.75 7.12
N LEU A 173 -17.86 2.22 6.52
CA LEU A 173 -16.50 1.66 6.59
C LEU A 173 -16.40 0.20 6.12
N ARG A 174 -17.26 -0.19 5.16
CA ARG A 174 -17.22 -1.52 4.57
C ARG A 174 -16.54 -1.48 3.21
N PRO A 175 -15.65 -2.44 2.91
CA PRO A 175 -15.05 -2.55 1.58
C PRO A 175 -16.10 -2.73 0.49
N ALA A 176 -16.23 -1.77 -0.41
CA ALA A 176 -17.12 -1.79 -1.57
C ALA A 176 -16.37 -2.22 -2.85
N VAL A 177 -15.08 -1.87 -2.97
CA VAL A 177 -14.21 -2.28 -4.07
C VAL A 177 -12.85 -2.69 -3.50
N VAL A 178 -12.28 -3.77 -4.02
CA VAL A 178 -10.99 -4.31 -3.58
C VAL A 178 -10.22 -4.80 -4.80
N ASN A 179 -8.99 -4.32 -4.98
CA ASN A 179 -8.13 -4.84 -6.04
C ASN A 179 -7.50 -6.19 -5.67
N ALA A 180 -6.89 -6.85 -6.64
CA ALA A 180 -6.25 -8.16 -6.44
C ALA A 180 -5.12 -8.13 -5.41
N HIS A 181 -4.37 -7.02 -5.33
CA HIS A 181 -3.27 -6.86 -4.38
C HIS A 181 -3.80 -6.75 -2.94
N ALA A 182 -4.82 -5.93 -2.70
CA ALA A 182 -5.44 -5.79 -1.39
C ALA A 182 -6.08 -7.11 -0.91
N ALA A 183 -6.80 -7.83 -1.79
CA ALA A 183 -7.40 -9.11 -1.45
C ALA A 183 -6.34 -10.13 -0.99
N ARG A 184 -5.22 -10.23 -1.70
CA ARG A 184 -4.08 -11.09 -1.30
C ARG A 184 -3.45 -10.65 0.02
N ALA A 185 -3.26 -9.35 0.23
CA ALA A 185 -2.70 -8.82 1.48
C ALA A 185 -3.62 -9.06 2.68
N LEU A 186 -4.94 -8.99 2.48
CA LEU A 186 -5.97 -9.31 3.47
C LEU A 186 -6.17 -10.82 3.67
N GLY A 187 -5.47 -11.67 2.93
CA GLY A 187 -5.54 -13.14 3.07
C GLY A 187 -6.87 -13.76 2.67
N ALA A 188 -7.70 -13.05 1.90
CA ALA A 188 -9.04 -13.49 1.50
C ALA A 188 -9.31 -13.21 0.02
N GLY A 189 -10.24 -13.96 -0.58
CA GLY A 189 -10.71 -13.68 -1.94
C GLY A 189 -11.50 -12.37 -1.98
N ARG A 190 -11.54 -11.69 -3.14
CA ARG A 190 -12.26 -10.42 -3.32
C ARG A 190 -13.69 -10.45 -2.79
N THR A 191 -14.47 -11.44 -3.20
CA THR A 191 -15.87 -11.60 -2.80
C THR A 191 -16.04 -11.84 -1.30
N ALA A 192 -15.02 -12.40 -0.65
CA ALA A 192 -15.02 -12.65 0.78
C ALA A 192 -14.65 -11.41 1.62
N VAL A 193 -14.08 -10.37 0.99
CA VAL A 193 -13.72 -9.10 1.63
C VAL A 193 -14.85 -8.10 1.54
N LEU A 194 -15.59 -8.08 0.41
CA LEU A 194 -16.63 -7.09 0.14
C LEU A 194 -17.76 -7.11 1.20
N GLY A 195 -18.13 -5.92 1.69
CA GLY A 195 -19.18 -5.70 2.65
C GLY A 195 -18.91 -6.16 4.09
N ARG A 196 -17.72 -6.72 4.37
CA ARG A 196 -17.36 -7.19 5.72
C ARG A 196 -16.76 -6.07 6.56
N PRO A 197 -17.05 -6.03 7.87
CA PRO A 197 -16.36 -5.13 8.79
C PRO A 197 -14.84 -5.38 8.78
N LEU A 198 -14.04 -4.31 8.87
CA LEU A 198 -12.57 -4.43 8.88
C LEU A 198 -12.05 -5.23 10.08
N GLY A 199 -12.72 -5.15 11.24
CA GLY A 199 -12.38 -5.94 12.43
C GLY A 199 -12.56 -7.45 12.28
N GLU A 200 -13.31 -7.93 11.27
CA GLU A 200 -13.37 -9.36 10.94
C GLU A 200 -12.19 -9.84 10.07
N LEU A 201 -11.59 -8.92 9.33
CA LEU A 201 -10.46 -9.17 8.43
C LEU A 201 -9.13 -9.03 9.18
N LEU A 202 -9.06 -8.08 10.11
CA LEU A 202 -7.88 -7.74 10.89
C LEU A 202 -8.12 -8.11 12.36
N THR A 203 -7.20 -8.86 12.96
CA THR A 203 -7.26 -9.22 14.39
C THR A 203 -6.63 -8.15 15.29
N GLN A 204 -5.73 -7.33 14.74
CA GLN A 204 -5.12 -6.17 15.39
C GLN A 204 -4.97 -5.03 14.37
N GLY A 205 -5.01 -3.78 14.85
CA GLY A 205 -4.84 -2.57 14.04
C GLY A 205 -6.10 -2.14 13.27
N ALA A 206 -7.24 -2.83 13.47
CA ALA A 206 -8.51 -2.46 12.86
C ALA A 206 -9.02 -1.12 13.40
N GLU A 207 -8.92 -0.89 14.71
CA GLU A 207 -9.42 0.33 15.36
C GLU A 207 -8.67 1.57 14.88
N GLU A 208 -7.34 1.50 14.74
CA GLU A 208 -6.53 2.59 14.21
C GLU A 208 -6.86 2.88 12.74
N LEU A 209 -7.09 1.84 11.94
CA LEU A 209 -7.49 1.98 10.56
C LEU A 209 -8.88 2.60 10.43
N GLU A 210 -9.88 2.11 11.19
CA GLU A 210 -11.24 2.64 11.20
C GLU A 210 -11.28 4.08 11.70
N SER A 211 -10.46 4.43 12.69
CA SER A 211 -10.31 5.82 13.17
C SER A 211 -9.78 6.73 12.06
N ALA A 212 -8.74 6.30 11.32
CA ALA A 212 -8.19 7.07 10.21
C ALA A 212 -9.21 7.25 9.07
N LEU A 213 -9.95 6.20 8.72
CA LEU A 213 -11.00 6.24 7.69
C LEU A 213 -12.15 7.18 8.10
N THR A 214 -12.60 7.09 9.35
CA THR A 214 -13.65 7.96 9.92
C THR A 214 -13.22 9.43 9.88
N HIS A 215 -11.99 9.72 10.27
CA HIS A 215 -11.43 11.08 10.23
C HIS A 215 -11.45 11.65 8.79
N VAL A 216 -10.98 10.87 7.81
CA VAL A 216 -10.96 11.30 6.39
C VAL A 216 -12.37 11.49 5.86
N LEU A 217 -13.32 10.61 6.22
CA LEU A 217 -14.71 10.71 5.82
C LEU A 217 -15.36 11.99 6.34
N ALA A 218 -15.09 12.35 7.61
CA ALA A 218 -15.66 13.53 8.26
C ALA A 218 -15.00 14.83 7.78
N GLU A 219 -13.69 14.90 7.82
CA GLU A 219 -12.95 16.16 7.65
C GLU A 219 -12.42 16.39 6.23
N GLY A 220 -12.39 15.35 5.40
CA GLY A 220 -11.98 15.45 4.01
C GLY A 220 -10.48 15.62 3.76
N ALA A 221 -9.69 15.92 4.80
CA ALA A 221 -8.26 16.02 4.70
C ALA A 221 -7.61 14.66 5.04
N PRO A 222 -6.85 14.05 4.13
CA PRO A 222 -6.14 12.84 4.47
C PRO A 222 -5.06 13.16 5.51
N PRO A 223 -4.93 12.37 6.58
CA PRO A 223 -3.78 12.46 7.45
C PRO A 223 -2.51 12.18 6.62
N ALA A 224 -1.36 12.60 7.12
CA ALA A 224 -0.08 12.20 6.51
C ALA A 224 -0.06 10.66 6.39
N PRO A 225 0.59 10.10 5.35
CA PRO A 225 0.68 8.66 5.20
C PRO A 225 1.14 8.02 6.51
N ALA A 226 0.30 7.15 7.07
CA ALA A 226 0.54 6.50 8.34
C ALA A 226 1.04 5.07 8.13
N GLU A 227 1.93 4.61 9.00
CA GLU A 227 2.33 3.22 9.05
C GLU A 227 1.55 2.52 10.15
N LEU A 228 0.70 1.61 9.72
CA LEU A 228 -0.19 0.84 10.60
C LEU A 228 0.35 -0.59 10.73
N TRP A 229 0.52 -1.04 11.97
CA TRP A 229 0.78 -2.43 12.25
C TRP A 229 -0.53 -3.18 12.38
N VAL A 230 -0.73 -4.15 11.50
CA VAL A 230 -1.94 -4.96 11.45
C VAL A 230 -1.60 -6.44 11.59
N SER A 231 -2.51 -7.20 12.15
CA SER A 231 -2.46 -8.66 12.15
C SER A 231 -3.58 -9.20 11.27
N VAL A 232 -3.19 -9.90 10.23
CA VAL A 232 -4.10 -10.48 9.24
C VAL A 232 -4.27 -11.97 9.51
N ARG A 233 -5.51 -12.44 9.50
CA ARG A 233 -5.83 -13.87 9.60
C ARG A 233 -5.66 -14.54 8.24
N THR A 234 -4.72 -15.47 8.15
CA THR A 234 -4.50 -16.30 6.96
C THR A 234 -4.79 -17.76 7.25
N PRO A 235 -5.01 -18.62 6.24
CA PRO A 235 -5.17 -20.05 6.43
C PRO A 235 -3.98 -20.73 7.15
N GLU A 236 -2.81 -20.15 7.08
CA GLU A 236 -1.56 -20.64 7.70
C GLU A 236 -1.37 -20.11 9.13
N GLY A 237 -2.27 -19.23 9.60
CA GLY A 237 -2.21 -18.58 10.90
C GLY A 237 -2.27 -17.07 10.82
N GLU A 238 -2.01 -16.44 11.95
CA GLU A 238 -1.99 -14.97 12.04
C GLU A 238 -0.64 -14.42 11.58
N ARG A 239 -0.65 -13.41 10.70
CA ARG A 239 0.54 -12.74 10.19
C ARG A 239 0.51 -11.26 10.52
N ARG A 240 1.52 -10.79 11.25
CA ARG A 240 1.71 -9.38 11.53
C ARG A 240 2.40 -8.68 10.35
N ARG A 241 1.83 -7.55 9.91
CA ARG A 241 2.29 -6.76 8.78
C ARG A 241 2.34 -5.28 9.15
N CYS A 242 3.23 -4.55 8.51
CA CYS A 242 3.30 -3.10 8.57
C CYS A 242 2.86 -2.54 7.23
N TRP A 243 1.75 -1.80 7.21
CA TRP A 243 1.23 -1.18 6.00
C TRP A 243 1.40 0.34 6.04
N ARG A 244 2.11 0.88 5.06
CA ARG A 244 2.13 2.31 4.80
C ARG A 244 0.86 2.67 4.07
N SER A 245 -0.05 3.37 4.74
CA SER A 245 -1.40 3.66 4.30
C SER A 245 -1.58 5.12 3.93
N GLY A 246 -2.26 5.37 2.81
CA GLY A 246 -2.74 6.68 2.38
C GLY A 246 -4.25 6.63 2.14
N PHE A 247 -4.92 7.77 2.31
CA PHE A 247 -6.37 7.86 2.23
C PHE A 247 -6.80 9.01 1.34
N VAL A 248 -7.88 8.82 0.59
CA VAL A 248 -8.49 9.82 -0.28
C VAL A 248 -9.99 9.82 -0.05
N ARG A 249 -10.58 10.98 0.31
CA ARG A 249 -12.02 11.10 0.39
C ARG A 249 -12.64 11.08 -1.00
N LEU A 250 -13.66 10.26 -1.17
CA LEU A 250 -14.46 10.21 -2.38
C LEU A 250 -15.73 11.02 -2.16
N ALA A 251 -16.00 11.96 -3.05
CA ALA A 251 -17.18 12.80 -3.01
C ALA A 251 -17.90 12.77 -4.37
N SER A 252 -19.21 12.95 -4.37
CA SER A 252 -19.99 13.01 -5.60
C SER A 252 -19.61 14.24 -6.42
N PRO A 253 -19.20 14.10 -7.68
CA PRO A 253 -18.87 15.24 -8.55
C PRO A 253 -20.12 15.98 -9.05
N LEU A 254 -21.32 15.39 -8.85
CA LEU A 254 -22.59 15.90 -9.39
C LEU A 254 -23.42 16.68 -8.36
N ALA A 255 -23.00 16.71 -7.10
CA ALA A 255 -23.72 17.42 -6.05
C ALA A 255 -23.15 18.84 -5.87
N GLU A 256 -24.03 19.86 -5.68
CA GLU A 256 -23.62 21.23 -5.33
C GLU A 256 -22.84 21.27 -4.00
N GLU A 257 -23.23 20.43 -3.03
CA GLU A 257 -22.44 20.13 -1.83
C GLU A 257 -21.85 18.73 -1.95
N PRO A 258 -20.52 18.54 -1.73
CA PRO A 258 -19.88 17.26 -1.90
C PRO A 258 -20.38 16.26 -0.85
N VAL A 259 -21.28 15.37 -1.27
CA VAL A 259 -21.73 14.24 -0.47
C VAL A 259 -20.62 13.19 -0.42
N PRO A 260 -20.14 12.78 0.78
CA PRO A 260 -19.12 11.76 0.88
C PRO A 260 -19.65 10.41 0.40
N LEU A 261 -19.00 9.82 -0.60
CA LEU A 261 -19.32 8.50 -1.13
C LEU A 261 -18.53 7.38 -0.43
N GLY A 262 -17.50 7.75 0.33
CA GLY A 262 -16.61 6.83 1.01
C GLY A 262 -15.17 7.32 1.01
N VAL A 263 -14.25 6.40 1.28
CA VAL A 263 -12.81 6.66 1.33
C VAL A 263 -12.06 5.64 0.47
N GLY A 264 -11.18 6.11 -0.39
CA GLY A 264 -10.16 5.28 -1.02
C GLY A 264 -9.02 5.07 -0.04
N TRP A 265 -8.77 3.85 0.35
CA TRP A 265 -7.63 3.43 1.15
C TRP A 265 -6.62 2.71 0.26
N MET A 266 -5.42 3.27 0.20
CA MET A 266 -4.29 2.72 -0.54
C MET A 266 -3.21 2.33 0.46
N PHE A 267 -2.61 1.14 0.30
CA PHE A 267 -1.55 0.70 1.20
C PHE A 267 -0.48 -0.13 0.51
N GLN A 268 0.71 -0.08 1.07
CA GLN A 268 1.86 -0.88 0.66
C GLN A 268 2.39 -1.65 1.86
N ASP A 269 2.68 -2.93 1.67
CA ASP A 269 3.36 -3.74 2.69
C ASP A 269 4.84 -3.31 2.76
N VAL A 270 5.22 -2.72 3.88
CA VAL A 270 6.58 -2.26 4.18
C VAL A 270 7.22 -3.06 5.32
N THR A 271 6.66 -4.23 5.64
CA THR A 271 7.09 -5.07 6.77
C THR A 271 8.57 -5.40 6.70
N GLU A 272 9.04 -5.90 5.55
CA GLU A 272 10.46 -6.27 5.38
C GLU A 272 11.38 -5.05 5.47
N ALA A 273 10.99 -3.92 4.88
CA ALA A 273 11.76 -2.68 4.98
C ALA A 273 11.88 -2.21 6.43
N ARG A 274 10.78 -2.24 7.19
CA ARG A 274 10.78 -1.86 8.61
C ARG A 274 11.58 -2.82 9.49
N GLN A 275 11.47 -4.11 9.24
CA GLN A 275 12.28 -5.10 9.94
C GLN A 275 13.78 -4.90 9.65
N GLY A 276 14.14 -4.69 8.38
CA GLY A 276 15.51 -4.38 7.99
C GLY A 276 16.05 -3.09 8.60
N GLU A 277 15.23 -2.02 8.67
CA GLU A 277 15.60 -0.78 9.36
C GLU A 277 15.82 -0.96 10.86
N GLN A 278 14.97 -1.76 11.53
CA GLN A 278 15.12 -2.08 12.95
C GLN A 278 16.39 -2.89 13.20
N GLU A 279 16.65 -3.91 12.37
CA GLU A 279 17.86 -4.72 12.45
C GLU A 279 19.13 -3.88 12.22
N ALA A 280 19.14 -3.06 11.17
CA ALA A 280 20.25 -2.14 10.89
C ALA A 280 20.47 -1.12 12.02
N SER A 281 19.40 -0.65 12.65
CA SER A 281 19.49 0.25 13.80
C SER A 281 20.10 -0.44 15.02
N LEU A 282 19.68 -1.69 15.27
CA LEU A 282 20.23 -2.51 16.35
C LEU A 282 21.73 -2.80 16.15
N LEU A 283 22.12 -3.17 14.93
CA LEU A 283 23.53 -3.42 14.59
C LEU A 283 24.37 -2.15 14.74
N ARG A 284 23.88 -1.00 14.32
CA ARG A 284 24.55 0.30 14.50
C ARG A 284 24.71 0.64 15.98
N PHE A 285 23.67 0.43 16.79
CA PHE A 285 23.74 0.65 18.22
C PHE A 285 24.82 -0.24 18.87
N ARG A 286 24.85 -1.54 18.54
CA ARG A 286 25.85 -2.50 19.06
C ARG A 286 27.28 -2.09 18.66
N ALA A 287 27.51 -1.71 17.41
CA ALA A 287 28.79 -1.22 16.96
C ALA A 287 29.24 0.05 17.71
N GLN A 288 28.31 0.97 17.98
CA GLN A 288 28.60 2.15 18.79
C GLN A 288 28.94 1.80 20.24
N GLN A 289 28.30 0.82 20.85
CA GLN A 289 28.63 0.37 22.21
C GLN A 289 30.02 -0.23 22.27
N LEU A 290 30.41 -1.09 21.32
CA LEU A 290 31.77 -1.64 21.21
C LEU A 290 32.81 -0.52 21.06
N HIS A 291 32.57 0.45 20.20
CA HIS A 291 33.48 1.58 19.99
C HIS A 291 33.65 2.43 21.26
N ARG A 292 32.52 2.73 21.93
CA ARG A 292 32.57 3.49 23.20
C ARG A 292 33.29 2.74 24.31
N ALA A 293 33.01 1.44 24.41
CA ALA A 293 33.69 0.55 25.36
C ALA A 293 35.21 0.54 25.14
N ALA A 294 35.65 0.38 23.87
CA ALA A 294 37.05 0.35 23.52
C ALA A 294 37.77 1.68 23.87
N ARG A 295 37.09 2.82 23.61
CA ARG A 295 37.64 4.14 23.99
C ARG A 295 37.73 4.31 25.50
N ALA A 296 36.67 3.95 26.23
CA ALA A 296 36.66 4.08 27.69
C ALA A 296 37.68 3.14 28.34
N ALA A 297 37.80 1.91 27.82
CA ALA A 297 38.81 0.95 28.30
C ALA A 297 40.25 1.39 28.04
N ALA A 298 40.50 2.13 26.95
CA ALA A 298 41.84 2.68 26.66
C ALA A 298 42.29 3.79 27.61
N GLU A 299 41.37 4.41 28.34
CA GLU A 299 41.65 5.44 29.36
C GLU A 299 41.82 4.83 30.75
N CYS A 300 41.59 3.52 30.95
CA CYS A 300 41.79 2.84 32.23
C CYS A 300 43.27 2.60 32.47
N GLU A 301 43.78 3.00 33.65
CA GLU A 301 45.14 2.72 34.06
C GLU A 301 45.32 1.22 34.44
N ASP A 302 44.29 0.63 35.06
CA ASP A 302 44.25 -0.80 35.41
C ASP A 302 43.55 -1.62 34.28
N PRO A 303 44.26 -2.54 33.61
CA PRO A 303 43.66 -3.42 32.62
C PRO A 303 42.49 -4.27 33.19
N ALA A 304 42.44 -4.53 34.50
CA ALA A 304 41.32 -5.24 35.11
C ALA A 304 40.04 -4.36 35.14
N GLU A 305 40.16 -3.04 35.28
CA GLU A 305 39.02 -2.14 35.16
C GLU A 305 38.49 -2.10 33.71
N ALA A 306 39.36 -2.17 32.72
CA ALA A 306 38.97 -2.23 31.32
C ALA A 306 38.06 -3.43 31.01
N VAL A 307 38.23 -4.56 31.70
CA VAL A 307 37.35 -5.74 31.60
C VAL A 307 35.91 -5.40 32.00
N THR A 308 35.74 -4.69 33.12
CA THR A 308 34.39 -4.29 33.59
C THR A 308 33.77 -3.23 32.70
N VAL A 309 34.57 -2.30 32.16
CA VAL A 309 34.12 -1.29 31.20
C VAL A 309 33.55 -1.97 29.93
N HIS A 310 34.26 -2.93 29.35
CA HIS A 310 33.73 -3.68 28.21
C HIS A 310 32.43 -4.41 28.55
N LEU A 311 32.34 -5.01 29.75
CA LEU A 311 31.16 -5.73 30.20
C LEU A 311 29.97 -4.81 30.39
N ASP A 312 30.15 -3.63 31.00
CA ASP A 312 29.10 -2.67 31.31
C ASP A 312 28.51 -2.05 30.01
N PHE A 313 29.36 -1.69 29.07
CA PHE A 313 28.89 -1.18 27.78
C PHE A 313 28.13 -2.25 26.98
N ALA A 314 28.61 -3.51 27.04
CA ALA A 314 27.97 -4.62 26.35
C ALA A 314 26.61 -4.98 26.97
N LEU A 315 26.45 -4.81 28.29
CA LEU A 315 25.21 -5.11 28.99
C LEU A 315 24.06 -4.21 28.55
N ALA A 316 24.35 -2.95 28.21
CA ALA A 316 23.36 -1.95 27.87
C ALA A 316 22.46 -2.41 26.69
N GLY A 317 21.16 -2.63 26.95
CA GLY A 317 20.20 -3.07 25.96
C GLY A 317 20.35 -4.53 25.46
N PHE A 318 21.40 -5.25 25.89
CA PHE A 318 21.71 -6.59 25.43
C PHE A 318 21.27 -7.70 26.39
N ALA A 319 21.57 -7.54 27.69
CA ALA A 319 21.26 -8.51 28.73
C ALA A 319 20.90 -7.81 30.04
N ASP A 320 20.35 -8.56 30.99
CA ASP A 320 20.01 -8.06 32.31
C ASP A 320 21.14 -8.28 33.31
N HIS A 321 21.91 -9.36 33.13
CA HIS A 321 23.10 -9.67 33.92
C HIS A 321 24.22 -10.16 33.04
N ALA A 322 25.45 -9.97 33.51
CA ALA A 322 26.64 -10.51 32.87
C ALA A 322 27.66 -11.00 33.92
N LEU A 323 28.36 -12.05 33.58
CA LEU A 323 29.33 -12.70 34.44
C LEU A 323 30.60 -12.99 33.64
N ILE A 324 31.77 -12.87 34.28
CA ILE A 324 33.04 -13.34 33.72
C ILE A 324 33.64 -14.40 34.62
N ASP A 325 33.82 -15.56 34.06
CA ASP A 325 34.45 -16.71 34.74
C ASP A 325 35.77 -17.03 34.02
N ARG A 326 36.90 -16.95 34.76
CA ARG A 326 38.28 -17.26 34.30
C ARG A 326 38.63 -18.69 34.59
N VAL A 327 39.41 -19.31 33.74
CA VAL A 327 40.02 -20.64 34.02
C VAL A 327 40.99 -20.49 35.14
N ALA A 328 40.85 -21.33 36.19
CA ALA A 328 41.74 -21.33 37.34
C ALA A 328 43.13 -21.87 36.97
N GLU A 329 44.20 -21.23 37.46
CA GLU A 329 45.56 -21.68 37.28
C GLU A 329 45.80 -22.97 38.10
N GLY A 330 46.56 -23.94 37.56
CA GLY A 330 46.93 -25.14 38.28
C GLY A 330 46.18 -26.41 37.92
N THR A 331 45.45 -26.46 36.84
CA THR A 331 44.74 -27.68 36.35
C THR A 331 45.59 -28.54 35.38
N ALA A 332 46.92 -28.59 35.59
CA ALA A 332 47.84 -29.38 34.76
C ALA A 332 47.93 -30.89 35.10
N ASP A 333 47.15 -31.38 36.06
CA ASP A 333 47.07 -32.78 36.33
C ASP A 333 46.05 -33.48 35.44
N GLY A 334 46.46 -34.40 34.61
CA GLY A 334 45.80 -35.06 33.48
C GLY A 334 44.42 -35.72 33.70
N THR A 335 43.69 -35.35 34.77
CA THR A 335 42.28 -35.70 35.03
C THR A 335 41.37 -34.47 35.08
N ALA A 336 41.79 -33.35 34.54
CA ALA A 336 41.33 -32.03 34.89
C ALA A 336 40.02 -31.64 34.21
N ARG A 337 38.94 -31.63 34.95
CA ARG A 337 37.77 -30.81 34.68
C ARG A 337 38.17 -29.36 34.69
N VAL A 338 37.68 -28.58 33.70
CA VAL A 338 37.85 -27.12 33.65
C VAL A 338 37.29 -26.53 34.96
N ARG A 339 38.16 -25.92 35.76
CA ARG A 339 37.77 -25.19 36.98
C ARG A 339 37.69 -23.70 36.65
N LEU A 340 36.57 -23.07 36.98
CA LEU A 340 36.34 -21.65 36.75
C LEU A 340 36.30 -20.88 38.07
N VAL A 341 36.76 -19.63 37.99
CA VAL A 341 36.64 -18.64 39.06
C VAL A 341 35.98 -17.42 38.54
N ARG A 342 34.97 -16.87 39.22
CA ARG A 342 34.28 -15.66 38.84
C ARG A 342 35.11 -14.45 39.22
N ILE A 343 35.47 -13.67 38.22
CA ILE A 343 36.28 -12.48 38.40
C ILE A 343 35.49 -11.20 38.29
N ALA A 344 34.35 -11.23 37.56
CA ALA A 344 33.46 -10.07 37.48
C ALA A 344 32.00 -10.51 37.39
N ALA A 345 31.10 -9.70 37.93
CA ALA A 345 29.65 -9.90 37.88
C ALA A 345 28.91 -8.58 37.96
N THR A 346 27.74 -8.51 37.31
CA THR A 346 26.79 -7.41 37.57
C THR A 346 26.13 -7.63 38.95
N PRO A 347 25.69 -6.54 39.62
CA PRO A 347 24.97 -6.64 40.87
C PRO A 347 23.69 -7.47 40.72
N SER A 348 23.37 -8.27 41.72
CA SER A 348 22.12 -9.03 41.79
C SER A 348 20.93 -8.06 41.88
N GLY A 349 19.91 -8.26 41.04
CA GLY A 349 18.63 -7.58 41.16
C GLY A 349 18.45 -6.28 40.32
N SER A 350 19.49 -5.74 39.71
CA SER A 350 19.35 -4.68 38.67
C SER A 350 20.61 -4.58 37.81
N PRO A 351 20.46 -4.18 36.53
CA PRO A 351 21.60 -3.81 35.72
C PRO A 351 22.33 -2.63 36.35
N GLY A 352 23.64 -2.74 36.48
CA GLY A 352 24.47 -1.69 37.07
C GLY A 352 25.96 -1.97 36.83
N PRO A 353 26.85 -1.12 37.33
CA PRO A 353 28.27 -1.33 37.15
C PRO A 353 28.72 -2.71 37.60
N SER A 354 29.47 -3.39 36.75
CA SER A 354 30.06 -4.70 37.08
C SER A 354 31.03 -4.57 38.25
N ARG A 355 31.10 -5.60 39.09
CA ARG A 355 31.96 -5.64 40.24
C ARG A 355 33.08 -6.68 40.03
N LEU A 356 34.31 -6.29 40.33
CA LEU A 356 35.44 -7.20 40.38
C LEU A 356 35.39 -8.01 41.68
N ALA A 357 35.66 -9.29 41.57
CA ALA A 357 35.79 -10.20 42.72
C ALA A 357 37.24 -10.26 43.11
N GLY A 358 37.86 -9.39 43.75
CA GLY A 358 39.26 -9.39 44.18
C GLY A 358 40.26 -10.14 43.26
N GLN A 359 41.56 -10.04 43.48
CA GLN A 359 42.55 -10.66 42.56
C GLN A 359 42.42 -12.20 42.43
N ALA A 360 42.02 -12.89 43.47
CA ALA A 360 41.89 -14.36 43.46
C ALA A 360 40.59 -14.85 42.81
N GLY A 361 39.58 -13.97 42.63
CA GLY A 361 38.25 -14.31 42.17
C GLY A 361 37.45 -15.16 43.15
N LEU A 362 36.20 -15.46 42.83
CA LEU A 362 35.30 -16.34 43.62
C LEU A 362 35.21 -17.71 42.94
N PRO A 363 35.66 -18.80 43.60
CA PRO A 363 35.55 -20.14 43.06
C PRO A 363 34.09 -20.52 42.76
N VAL A 364 33.78 -20.95 41.54
CA VAL A 364 32.44 -21.39 41.13
C VAL A 364 32.46 -22.92 40.94
N ARG A 365 31.39 -23.58 41.44
CA ARG A 365 31.25 -25.03 41.34
C ARG A 365 30.15 -25.32 40.32
N TYR A 366 30.53 -25.39 39.07
CA TYR A 366 29.62 -25.75 38.01
C TYR A 366 29.49 -27.27 37.86
N GLY A 367 28.25 -27.73 37.68
CA GLY A 367 27.98 -29.13 37.37
C GLY A 367 28.39 -29.51 35.95
N ASP A 368 28.45 -30.81 35.69
CA ASP A 368 28.70 -31.31 34.35
C ASP A 368 27.65 -30.79 33.36
N GLY A 369 28.10 -30.36 32.20
CA GLY A 369 27.21 -29.79 31.18
C GLY A 369 26.75 -28.34 31.42
N HIS A 370 27.36 -27.63 32.38
CA HIS A 370 27.09 -26.19 32.55
C HIS A 370 27.49 -25.42 31.30
N PRO A 371 26.64 -24.48 30.77
CA PRO A 371 26.91 -23.79 29.52
C PRO A 371 28.25 -23.07 29.44
N ALA A 372 28.72 -22.44 30.54
CA ALA A 372 30.03 -21.78 30.59
C ALA A 372 31.18 -22.79 30.47
N VAL A 373 31.09 -23.99 31.10
CA VAL A 373 32.06 -25.04 30.95
C VAL A 373 32.07 -25.58 29.52
N GLN A 374 30.91 -25.89 28.97
CA GLN A 374 30.80 -26.33 27.57
C GLN A 374 31.37 -25.32 26.59
N CYS A 375 31.18 -24.02 26.83
CA CYS A 375 31.70 -22.92 26.04
C CYS A 375 33.23 -22.94 26.00
N VAL A 376 33.87 -23.13 27.16
CA VAL A 376 35.34 -23.24 27.30
C VAL A 376 35.87 -24.47 26.63
N GLU A 377 35.26 -25.67 26.90
CA GLU A 377 35.67 -26.95 26.35
C GLU A 377 35.55 -27.05 24.83
N ARG A 378 34.45 -26.48 24.28
CA ARG A 378 34.17 -26.47 22.81
C ARG A 378 34.84 -25.33 22.08
N CYS A 379 35.42 -24.36 22.78
CA CYS A 379 35.98 -23.12 22.23
C CYS A 379 34.98 -22.38 21.34
N GLY A 380 33.70 -22.36 21.74
CA GLY A 380 32.63 -21.72 20.95
C GLY A 380 31.46 -21.27 21.82
N SER A 381 30.60 -20.40 21.27
CA SER A 381 29.45 -19.88 21.99
C SER A 381 28.39 -20.93 22.27
N VAL A 382 27.81 -20.89 23.47
CA VAL A 382 26.74 -21.80 23.92
C VAL A 382 25.52 -20.99 24.36
N ARG A 383 24.35 -21.29 23.75
CA ARG A 383 23.07 -20.73 24.14
C ARG A 383 22.27 -21.75 24.94
N ALA A 384 21.60 -21.31 26.00
CA ALA A 384 20.74 -22.14 26.81
C ALA A 384 19.48 -21.38 27.24
N SER A 385 18.39 -22.09 27.42
CA SER A 385 17.11 -21.52 27.89
C SER A 385 16.43 -22.48 28.84
N ALA A 386 15.66 -21.95 29.80
CA ALA A 386 14.93 -22.75 30.80
C ALA A 386 13.75 -23.53 30.18
N GLY A 387 13.40 -23.27 28.90
CA GLY A 387 12.24 -23.90 28.26
C GLY A 387 10.92 -23.31 28.74
N ALA A 388 9.82 -23.90 28.28
CA ALA A 388 8.44 -23.42 28.57
C ALA A 388 7.87 -23.94 29.91
N ALA A 389 8.70 -24.41 30.85
CA ALA A 389 8.30 -25.16 32.02
C ALA A 389 7.73 -24.31 33.20
N GLY A 390 7.41 -23.07 32.99
CA GLY A 390 6.86 -22.15 34.01
C GLY A 390 7.91 -21.46 34.87
N ALA A 391 7.49 -20.40 35.61
CA ALA A 391 8.40 -19.50 36.34
C ALA A 391 9.22 -20.18 37.43
N GLU A 392 8.64 -21.12 38.19
CA GLU A 392 9.34 -21.83 39.28
C GLU A 392 10.41 -22.82 38.75
N ALA A 393 10.12 -23.50 37.65
CA ALA A 393 11.07 -24.35 36.98
C ALA A 393 12.24 -23.53 36.38
N ALA A 394 11.95 -22.37 35.79
CA ALA A 394 12.98 -21.45 35.31
C ALA A 394 13.87 -20.93 36.43
N ARG A 395 13.29 -20.58 37.57
CA ARG A 395 14.03 -20.18 38.77
C ARG A 395 14.95 -21.30 39.27
N THR A 396 14.44 -22.51 39.37
CA THR A 396 15.24 -23.69 39.78
C THR A 396 16.38 -23.97 38.80
N TRP A 397 16.11 -23.85 37.50
CA TRP A 397 17.10 -23.99 36.42
C TRP A 397 18.22 -22.93 36.54
N ALA A 398 17.88 -21.65 36.84
CA ALA A 398 18.86 -20.59 37.05
C ALA A 398 19.72 -20.84 38.30
N LEU A 399 19.09 -21.11 39.46
CA LEU A 399 19.78 -21.32 40.73
C LEU A 399 20.71 -22.54 40.68
N SER A 400 20.32 -23.62 40.02
CA SER A 400 21.19 -24.80 39.83
C SER A 400 22.47 -24.49 39.05
N ARG A 401 22.50 -23.36 38.31
CA ARG A 401 23.62 -22.85 37.53
C ARG A 401 24.37 -21.72 38.20
N GLN A 402 24.01 -21.39 39.43
CA GLN A 402 24.57 -20.24 40.16
C GLN A 402 24.38 -18.91 39.43
N TRP A 403 23.24 -18.78 38.76
CA TRP A 403 22.79 -17.57 38.09
C TRP A 403 21.70 -16.84 38.88
N PRO A 404 21.47 -15.55 38.64
CA PRO A 404 20.34 -14.83 39.20
C PRO A 404 19.02 -15.57 38.97
N ALA A 405 18.12 -15.51 39.97
CA ALA A 405 16.90 -16.33 40.03
C ALA A 405 15.87 -16.01 38.93
N ASP A 406 15.96 -14.81 38.37
CA ASP A 406 15.11 -14.27 37.30
C ASP A 406 15.59 -14.67 35.88
N THR A 407 16.72 -15.36 35.78
CA THR A 407 17.31 -15.78 34.51
C THR A 407 16.48 -16.85 33.81
N VAL A 408 16.15 -16.63 32.54
CA VAL A 408 15.44 -17.57 31.67
C VAL A 408 16.28 -17.97 30.46
N HIS A 409 17.12 -17.07 29.98
CA HIS A 409 17.97 -17.30 28.82
C HIS A 409 19.41 -16.93 29.14
N ALA A 410 20.34 -17.71 28.61
CA ALA A 410 21.77 -17.52 28.78
C ALA A 410 22.51 -17.65 27.44
N LEU A 411 23.57 -16.85 27.30
CA LEU A 411 24.54 -16.93 26.20
C LEU A 411 25.94 -16.86 26.80
N CYS A 412 26.71 -17.90 26.60
CA CYS A 412 28.12 -17.94 27.00
C CYS A 412 29.01 -17.79 25.77
N ALA A 413 29.98 -16.86 25.78
CA ALA A 413 31.00 -16.70 24.77
C ALA A 413 32.38 -16.90 25.34
N VAL A 414 33.25 -17.60 24.60
CA VAL A 414 34.59 -17.99 25.07
C VAL A 414 35.52 -16.77 25.05
N LEU A 415 36.28 -16.58 26.12
CA LEU A 415 37.35 -15.61 26.23
C LEU A 415 38.66 -16.26 25.74
N ARG A 416 39.13 -15.79 24.59
CA ARG A 416 40.31 -16.37 23.95
C ARG A 416 41.26 -15.27 23.48
N SER A 417 42.52 -15.34 23.87
CA SER A 417 43.58 -14.43 23.43
C SER A 417 44.85 -15.21 23.10
N ARG A 418 45.56 -14.83 22.05
CA ARG A 418 46.81 -15.44 21.60
C ARG A 418 46.79 -16.98 21.57
N GLY A 419 45.67 -17.54 21.11
CA GLY A 419 45.48 -19.01 21.03
C GLY A 419 45.13 -19.70 22.36
N ARG A 420 45.14 -19.01 23.48
CA ARG A 420 44.81 -19.55 24.82
C ARG A 420 43.38 -19.26 25.20
N THR A 421 42.68 -20.20 25.81
CA THR A 421 41.37 -20.01 26.37
C THR A 421 41.52 -19.49 27.81
N LEU A 422 41.03 -18.28 28.07
CA LEU A 422 41.17 -17.61 29.37
C LEU A 422 39.94 -17.83 30.25
N GLY A 423 38.76 -18.09 29.64
CA GLY A 423 37.52 -18.28 30.40
C GLY A 423 36.27 -18.15 29.52
N ALA A 424 35.18 -17.70 30.13
CA ALA A 424 33.92 -17.41 29.44
C ALA A 424 33.27 -16.14 30.00
N VAL A 425 32.64 -15.35 29.11
CA VAL A 425 31.67 -14.35 29.50
C VAL A 425 30.27 -14.91 29.30
N THR A 426 29.38 -14.69 30.28
CA THR A 426 28.00 -15.16 30.26
C THR A 426 27.05 -13.97 30.35
N PHE A 427 26.18 -13.84 29.37
CA PHE A 427 25.09 -12.88 29.34
C PHE A 427 23.76 -13.57 29.67
N LEU A 428 22.92 -12.95 30.51
CA LEU A 428 21.71 -13.54 31.06
C LEU A 428 20.52 -12.62 30.81
N ARG A 429 19.39 -13.20 30.40
CA ARG A 429 18.12 -12.48 30.18
C ARG A 429 17.01 -13.12 31.03
N GLY A 430 16.15 -12.26 31.57
CA GLY A 430 14.90 -12.65 32.24
C GLY A 430 13.77 -12.93 31.26
N ALA A 431 12.58 -13.27 31.81
CA ALA A 431 11.39 -13.63 31.05
C ALA A 431 10.82 -12.51 30.16
N GLY A 432 11.14 -11.24 30.45
CA GLY A 432 10.69 -10.09 29.66
C GLY A 432 11.46 -9.87 28.34
N ARG A 433 12.49 -10.66 28.08
CA ARG A 433 13.31 -10.56 26.86
C ARG A 433 13.24 -11.82 26.02
N ASN A 434 13.42 -11.64 24.70
CA ASN A 434 13.50 -12.76 23.76
C ASN A 434 14.75 -13.62 24.00
N PRO A 435 14.72 -14.92 23.69
CA PRO A 435 15.89 -15.79 23.67
C PRO A 435 17.03 -15.18 22.84
N PHE A 436 18.27 -15.54 23.18
CA PHE A 436 19.41 -15.12 22.37
C PHE A 436 19.41 -15.80 21.01
N GLU A 437 19.60 -15.01 19.96
CA GLU A 437 19.66 -15.45 18.57
C GLU A 437 21.12 -15.59 18.08
N ARG A 438 21.29 -15.98 16.81
CA ARG A 438 22.63 -16.11 16.20
C ARG A 438 23.36 -14.75 16.12
N ALA A 439 22.63 -13.67 15.79
CA ALA A 439 23.18 -12.32 15.74
C ALA A 439 23.63 -11.83 17.13
N ASP A 440 22.96 -12.28 18.20
CA ASP A 440 23.39 -12.01 19.58
C ASP A 440 24.69 -12.72 19.92
N ALA A 441 24.86 -13.97 19.47
CA ALA A 441 26.09 -14.73 19.68
C ALA A 441 27.30 -14.05 19.02
N MET A 442 27.15 -13.55 17.80
CA MET A 442 28.22 -12.80 17.12
C MET A 442 28.64 -11.55 17.91
N TYR A 443 27.66 -10.77 18.36
CA TYR A 443 27.96 -9.59 19.21
C TYR A 443 28.66 -9.98 20.52
N ALA A 444 28.21 -11.05 21.19
CA ALA A 444 28.84 -11.55 22.41
C ALA A 444 30.29 -12.03 22.16
N GLU A 445 30.58 -12.61 21.01
CA GLU A 445 31.92 -13.02 20.59
C GLU A 445 32.86 -11.84 20.37
N ASP A 446 32.34 -10.76 19.76
CA ASP A 446 33.09 -9.48 19.61
C ASP A 446 33.43 -8.89 20.98
N VAL A 447 32.45 -8.81 21.89
CA VAL A 447 32.68 -8.37 23.27
C VAL A 447 33.69 -9.26 23.98
N ALA A 448 33.54 -10.57 23.83
CA ALA A 448 34.44 -11.55 24.45
C ALA A 448 35.91 -11.37 23.99
N THR A 449 36.10 -11.02 22.73
CA THR A 449 37.44 -10.71 22.15
C THR A 449 38.08 -9.53 22.85
N HIS A 450 37.34 -8.43 23.05
CA HIS A 450 37.84 -7.25 23.77
C HIS A 450 38.14 -7.54 25.23
N ILE A 451 37.22 -8.23 25.93
CA ILE A 451 37.43 -8.66 27.32
C ILE A 451 38.64 -9.56 27.45
N ALA A 452 38.80 -10.55 26.56
CA ALA A 452 39.93 -11.48 26.57
C ALA A 452 41.27 -10.76 26.36
N THR A 453 41.30 -9.71 25.50
CA THR A 453 42.48 -8.89 25.27
C THR A 453 42.86 -8.10 26.53
N ALA A 454 41.89 -7.46 27.19
CA ALA A 454 42.13 -6.75 28.45
C ALA A 454 42.59 -7.67 29.58
N LEU A 455 41.97 -8.87 29.73
CA LEU A 455 42.39 -9.86 30.69
C LEU A 455 43.81 -10.38 30.44
N ASP A 456 44.17 -10.60 29.18
CA ASP A 456 45.51 -11.09 28.84
C ASP A 456 46.56 -10.00 29.09
N LEU A 457 46.22 -8.73 28.94
CA LEU A 457 47.06 -7.59 29.30
C LEU A 457 47.22 -7.48 30.81
N ALA A 458 46.13 -7.64 31.59
CA ALA A 458 46.17 -7.64 33.04
C ALA A 458 47.08 -8.76 33.61
N ASN A 459 47.09 -9.96 32.99
CA ASN A 459 47.95 -11.07 33.37
C ASN A 459 49.44 -10.87 33.00
N LEU A 460 49.76 -9.87 32.18
CA LEU A 460 51.15 -9.51 31.81
C LEU A 460 51.71 -8.36 32.61
N ALA A 461 50.87 -7.56 33.28
CA ALA A 461 51.31 -6.50 34.18
C ALA A 461 52.04 -7.18 35.36
N PRO A 462 53.32 -6.83 35.67
CA PRO A 462 53.98 -7.35 36.82
C PRO A 462 53.22 -6.91 38.07
N ASP A 463 53.06 -7.84 39.04
CA ASP A 463 52.61 -7.49 40.41
C ASP A 463 53.64 -6.46 40.98
N ASP A 464 53.39 -5.17 40.76
CA ASP A 464 54.10 -4.11 41.45
C ASP A 464 53.63 -4.11 42.93
N HIS A 465 54.34 -4.88 43.71
CA HIS A 465 54.38 -4.78 45.20
C HIS A 465 55.76 -4.68 45.72
#